data_d161c4d9c8ff57659f588c4aa7337a79
#
_entry.id   d161c4d9c8ff57659f588c4aa7337a79
#
_cell.length_a   1.000
_cell.length_b   1.000
_cell.length_c   1.000
_cell.angle_alpha   90.00
_cell.angle_beta   90.00
_cell.angle_gamma   90.00
#
_symmetry.space_group_name_H-M   'P 1'
#
loop_
_entity.id
_entity.type
_entity.pdbx_description
1 polymer ?
#
loop_
_entity_poly.entity_id
_entity_poly.type
_entity_poly.pdbx_seq_one_letter_code
_entity_poly.pdbx_strand_id
1 'polypeptide(L)'
;PWQYNSVDFVKQLDEELQCKLSSIVVRRNGLYTYVSDNLDIEKLDVVLPDYEAGENISDEGIYKGGDYQCLVKQIDFCDSYGNQYSVSIITPLKQAIPQIKKFFIQVLISGVFILILTSLLLNVWIYRSIIKPLDRLKLATQNIKYGNFDFEMPKSSNDEIGDVCRDFEEMRVILKKTAEDKLNSDKEEKELIRNISHDLKTPLTAIKGYVEGILDGIADTPEKQHKYLMTVANKVNDMDKLIDELTIYSKLDTNRVPYSFAKINLKNYFDDCCEEIGMDLETQDIDLEYRFHATSDCTVVADAEQLKRVVNNIVSNSVKYMQPGRKGKISIDIYDEGDYVHIIIADNGKGIGMDEIPHIFDRFYRTDSSRNSKQGGSGIGLAIVKKIIEDHKGKIWAESVEGEGTTMHINLLKDMDKRNYICIEDNRKKEKK
;
A
#
# COMPACT_ATOMS: atom_id res chain seq x y z
N PRO A 1 -17.15 89.49 1.73
CA PRO A 1 -18.49 90.16 1.90
C PRO A 1 -18.98 90.86 0.64
N TRP A 2 -18.17 91.67 -0.09
CA TRP A 2 -18.61 92.47 -1.24
C TRP A 2 -18.99 91.58 -2.48
N GLN A 3 -18.52 90.37 -2.58
CA GLN A 3 -18.81 89.43 -3.69
C GLN A 3 -20.28 88.97 -3.72
N TYR A 4 -20.93 88.84 -2.54
CA TYR A 4 -22.34 88.47 -2.45
C TYR A 4 -23.33 89.57 -2.93
N ASN A 5 -22.81 90.74 -3.29
CA ASN A 5 -23.57 91.83 -3.92
C ASN A 5 -23.66 91.64 -5.46
N SER A 6 -22.85 90.75 -6.02
CA SER A 6 -22.90 90.41 -7.46
C SER A 6 -23.83 89.20 -7.64
N VAL A 7 -24.92 89.46 -8.36
CA VAL A 7 -25.90 88.38 -8.68
C VAL A 7 -25.26 87.24 -9.48
N ASP A 8 -24.30 87.54 -10.34
CA ASP A 8 -23.60 86.52 -11.14
C ASP A 8 -22.75 85.61 -10.28
N PHE A 9 -22.05 86.17 -9.26
CA PHE A 9 -21.28 85.37 -8.32
C PHE A 9 -22.18 84.45 -7.48
N VAL A 10 -23.28 84.97 -6.95
CA VAL A 10 -24.24 84.21 -6.18
C VAL A 10 -24.88 83.09 -7.00
N LYS A 11 -25.19 83.39 -8.28
CA LYS A 11 -25.72 82.35 -9.16
C LYS A 11 -24.74 81.20 -9.49
N GLN A 12 -23.48 81.57 -9.72
CA GLN A 12 -22.43 80.54 -9.90
C GLN A 12 -22.26 79.68 -8.66
N LEU A 13 -22.30 80.29 -7.47
CA LEU A 13 -22.22 79.58 -6.19
C LEU A 13 -23.45 78.68 -5.94
N ASP A 14 -24.65 79.14 -6.41
CA ASP A 14 -25.88 78.35 -6.37
C ASP A 14 -25.79 77.10 -7.25
N GLU A 15 -25.27 77.23 -8.45
CA GLU A 15 -25.05 76.10 -9.34
C GLU A 15 -24.09 75.01 -8.72
N GLU A 16 -23.03 75.49 -8.06
CA GLU A 16 -22.10 74.53 -7.32
C GLU A 16 -22.78 73.87 -6.10
N LEU A 17 -23.62 74.62 -5.39
CA LEU A 17 -24.35 74.14 -4.22
C LEU A 17 -25.48 73.18 -4.61
N GLN A 18 -26.12 73.37 -5.72
CA GLN A 18 -27.16 72.50 -6.27
C GLN A 18 -26.62 71.11 -6.58
N CYS A 19 -25.36 71.00 -7.04
CA CYS A 19 -24.65 69.70 -7.17
C CYS A 19 -24.49 68.97 -5.86
N LYS A 20 -24.50 69.71 -4.72
CA LYS A 20 -24.42 69.18 -3.36
C LYS A 20 -25.78 69.08 -2.66
N LEU A 21 -26.85 69.13 -3.41
CA LEU A 21 -28.22 69.14 -2.90
C LEU A 21 -28.50 70.30 -1.92
N SER A 22 -27.84 71.43 -2.07
CA SER A 22 -28.01 72.62 -1.23
C SER A 22 -28.39 73.80 -2.08
N SER A 23 -29.09 74.77 -1.50
CA SER A 23 -29.58 75.96 -2.15
C SER A 23 -29.19 77.18 -1.37
N ILE A 24 -28.96 78.29 -2.01
CA ILE A 24 -28.53 79.57 -1.39
C ILE A 24 -29.67 80.60 -1.41
N VAL A 25 -29.73 81.31 -0.29
CA VAL A 25 -30.60 82.46 -0.15
C VAL A 25 -29.78 83.67 0.32
N VAL A 26 -29.93 84.84 -0.32
CA VAL A 26 -29.27 86.04 0.12
C VAL A 26 -30.34 87.14 0.43
N ARG A 27 -30.25 87.68 1.66
CA ARG A 27 -31.11 88.80 2.11
C ARG A 27 -30.27 90.06 2.28
N ARG A 28 -30.78 91.21 1.94
CA ARG A 28 -30.20 92.49 2.20
C ARG A 28 -31.22 93.39 2.91
N ASN A 29 -30.89 93.91 4.09
CA ASN A 29 -31.81 94.70 4.90
C ASN A 29 -33.19 94.03 5.11
N GLY A 30 -33.21 92.71 5.26
CA GLY A 30 -34.40 91.92 5.42
C GLY A 30 -35.14 91.55 4.12
N LEU A 31 -34.74 92.12 2.93
CA LEU A 31 -35.36 91.81 1.65
C LEU A 31 -34.56 90.70 0.91
N TYR A 32 -35.24 89.77 0.27
CA TYR A 32 -34.63 88.75 -0.57
C TYR A 32 -34.02 89.37 -1.83
N THR A 33 -32.69 89.27 -1.96
CA THR A 33 -31.95 89.73 -3.17
C THR A 33 -31.65 88.59 -4.13
N TYR A 34 -31.51 87.42 -3.60
CA TYR A 34 -31.38 86.18 -4.36
C TYR A 34 -31.99 84.98 -3.64
N VAL A 35 -32.72 84.19 -4.37
CA VAL A 35 -33.30 82.93 -3.89
C VAL A 35 -33.05 81.85 -4.96
N SER A 36 -32.50 80.71 -4.64
CA SER A 36 -32.39 79.60 -5.56
C SER A 36 -33.73 79.16 -6.11
N ASP A 37 -33.81 78.83 -7.41
CA ASP A 37 -35.02 78.42 -8.10
C ASP A 37 -35.78 77.25 -7.49
N ASN A 38 -35.08 76.41 -6.69
CA ASN A 38 -35.62 75.25 -6.05
C ASN A 38 -36.28 75.49 -4.67
N LEU A 39 -36.34 76.78 -4.24
CA LEU A 39 -36.88 77.16 -2.95
C LEU A 39 -38.20 77.94 -3.11
N ASP A 40 -39.16 77.64 -2.26
CA ASP A 40 -40.43 78.34 -2.18
C ASP A 40 -40.33 79.51 -1.20
N ILE A 41 -40.45 80.75 -1.76
CA ILE A 41 -40.24 81.98 -0.98
C ILE A 41 -41.20 82.11 0.19
N GLU A 42 -42.45 81.61 0.08
CA GLU A 42 -43.45 81.73 1.14
C GLU A 42 -43.08 80.88 2.38
N LYS A 43 -42.24 79.92 2.19
CA LYS A 43 -41.78 79.01 3.28
C LYS A 43 -40.46 79.41 3.92
N LEU A 44 -39.69 80.33 3.26
CA LEU A 44 -38.38 80.71 3.73
C LEU A 44 -38.40 81.50 5.07
N ASP A 45 -39.39 82.32 5.25
CA ASP A 45 -39.51 83.15 6.49
C ASP A 45 -39.68 82.26 7.75
N VAL A 46 -40.19 81.08 7.62
CA VAL A 46 -40.34 80.11 8.74
C VAL A 46 -39.03 79.30 9.00
N VAL A 47 -38.25 79.19 7.96
CA VAL A 47 -37.03 78.31 8.02
C VAL A 47 -35.79 79.13 8.36
N LEU A 48 -35.67 80.33 7.85
CA LEU A 48 -34.47 81.15 7.98
C LEU A 48 -34.46 81.82 9.36
N PRO A 49 -33.31 81.86 10.01
CA PRO A 49 -33.12 82.66 11.22
C PRO A 49 -33.18 84.18 10.93
N ASP A 50 -33.55 84.94 11.95
CA ASP A 50 -33.43 86.38 11.91
C ASP A 50 -31.98 86.83 11.81
N TYR A 51 -31.73 88.07 11.38
CA TYR A 51 -30.41 88.66 11.31
C TYR A 51 -29.90 88.98 12.70
N GLU A 52 -28.71 88.43 13.03
CA GLU A 52 -28.02 88.68 14.28
C GLU A 52 -26.62 89.24 14.03
N ALA A 53 -26.43 90.59 14.41
CA ALA A 53 -25.19 91.30 14.11
C ALA A 53 -24.01 90.68 14.95
N GLY A 54 -23.05 90.13 14.22
CA GLY A 54 -21.77 89.70 14.80
C GLY A 54 -21.63 88.25 15.29
N GLU A 55 -22.65 87.46 15.21
CA GLU A 55 -22.54 86.00 15.45
C GLU A 55 -22.58 85.21 14.14
N ASN A 56 -21.47 84.57 13.82
CA ASN A 56 -21.54 83.50 12.83
C ASN A 56 -22.38 82.41 13.50
N ILE A 57 -23.60 82.14 13.01
CA ILE A 57 -24.37 81.00 13.46
C ILE A 57 -23.54 79.80 13.26
N SER A 58 -23.37 79.02 14.32
CA SER A 58 -22.43 77.94 14.55
C SER A 58 -22.00 77.20 13.27
N ASP A 59 -20.72 76.84 13.19
CA ASP A 59 -20.16 76.06 12.07
C ASP A 59 -20.95 74.79 11.77
N GLU A 60 -21.77 74.33 12.69
CA GLU A 60 -22.60 73.09 12.57
C GLU A 60 -23.94 73.30 11.86
N GLY A 61 -24.38 74.55 11.69
CA GLY A 61 -25.73 74.87 11.10
C GLY A 61 -26.89 74.53 12.04
N ILE A 62 -28.05 75.10 11.77
CA ILE A 62 -29.29 74.86 12.55
C ILE A 62 -30.18 73.87 11.83
N TYR A 63 -30.57 72.77 12.52
CA TYR A 63 -31.58 71.87 12.02
C TYR A 63 -32.97 72.44 12.26
N LYS A 64 -33.72 72.56 11.17
CA LYS A 64 -35.17 72.87 11.22
C LYS A 64 -35.99 71.59 10.94
N GLY A 65 -36.74 71.15 11.94
CA GLY A 65 -37.60 69.99 11.91
C GLY A 65 -39.00 70.27 11.35
N GLY A 66 -39.91 69.35 11.49
CA GLY A 66 -41.30 69.43 11.03
C GLY A 66 -41.43 69.17 9.52
N ASP A 67 -42.27 69.94 8.88
CA ASP A 67 -42.54 69.78 7.42
C ASP A 67 -41.35 70.14 6.51
N TYR A 68 -40.37 70.88 7.02
CA TYR A 68 -39.26 71.44 6.21
C TYR A 68 -37.99 70.52 6.23
N GLN A 69 -37.76 69.83 7.32
CA GLN A 69 -36.59 68.91 7.48
C GLN A 69 -35.35 69.35 6.69
N CYS A 70 -34.78 70.48 7.03
CA CYS A 70 -33.58 71.02 6.39
C CYS A 70 -32.52 71.45 7.40
N LEU A 71 -31.28 71.47 6.95
CA LEU A 71 -30.17 72.05 7.68
C LEU A 71 -29.94 73.46 7.09
N VAL A 72 -29.92 74.45 7.94
CA VAL A 72 -29.70 75.87 7.54
C VAL A 72 -28.39 76.34 8.15
N LYS A 73 -27.48 76.80 7.31
CA LYS A 73 -26.26 77.50 7.74
C LYS A 73 -26.33 78.91 7.28
N GLN A 74 -26.30 79.90 8.18
CA GLN A 74 -26.44 81.32 7.89
C GLN A 74 -25.19 82.06 8.36
N ILE A 75 -24.75 83.06 7.54
CA ILE A 75 -23.68 84.00 7.84
C ILE A 75 -24.26 85.40 7.67
N ASP A 76 -24.15 86.14 8.73
CA ASP A 76 -24.62 87.57 8.79
C ASP A 76 -23.42 88.54 8.80
N PHE A 77 -23.46 89.52 8.02
CA PHE A 77 -22.44 90.60 7.94
C PHE A 77 -23.01 91.92 7.54
N CYS A 78 -22.27 92.98 7.85
CA CYS A 78 -22.61 94.41 7.46
C CYS A 78 -21.56 94.89 6.45
N ASP A 79 -22.01 95.63 5.46
CA ASP A 79 -21.13 96.32 4.51
C ASP A 79 -20.64 97.65 5.14
N SER A 80 -19.68 98.33 4.48
CA SER A 80 -19.14 99.60 4.89
C SER A 80 -20.15 100.79 4.80
N TYR A 81 -21.31 100.55 4.20
CA TYR A 81 -22.41 101.51 4.06
C TYR A 81 -23.53 101.24 5.09
N GLY A 82 -23.38 100.32 5.98
CA GLY A 82 -24.38 99.94 6.99
C GLY A 82 -25.48 99.01 6.52
N ASN A 83 -25.42 98.47 5.29
CA ASN A 83 -26.39 97.47 4.85
C ASN A 83 -26.12 96.09 5.48
N GLN A 84 -27.19 95.48 5.95
CA GLN A 84 -27.16 94.16 6.57
C GLN A 84 -27.35 93.07 5.50
N TYR A 85 -26.48 92.05 5.48
CA TYR A 85 -26.54 90.91 4.60
C TYR A 85 -26.64 89.65 5.40
N SER A 86 -27.55 88.76 5.00
CA SER A 86 -27.68 87.37 5.47
C SER A 86 -27.53 86.42 4.30
N VAL A 87 -26.54 85.57 4.31
CA VAL A 87 -26.35 84.53 3.33
C VAL A 87 -26.64 83.19 3.99
N SER A 88 -27.66 82.50 3.58
CA SER A 88 -28.13 81.23 4.13
C SER A 88 -28.00 80.12 3.07
N ILE A 89 -27.39 78.96 3.47
CA ILE A 89 -27.33 77.78 2.70
C ILE A 89 -28.30 76.77 3.34
N ILE A 90 -29.24 76.31 2.52
CA ILE A 90 -30.30 75.36 2.93
C ILE A 90 -30.06 74.02 2.29
N THR A 91 -29.92 73.00 3.07
CA THR A 91 -29.75 71.59 2.63
C THR A 91 -30.97 70.78 3.01
N PRO A 92 -31.86 70.43 2.07
CA PRO A 92 -33.08 69.68 2.34
C PRO A 92 -32.77 68.20 2.62
N LEU A 93 -32.93 67.76 3.84
CA LEU A 93 -32.69 66.38 4.25
C LEU A 93 -33.71 65.37 3.65
N LYS A 94 -34.91 65.83 3.31
CA LYS A 94 -35.95 64.99 2.67
C LYS A 94 -35.49 64.35 1.36
N GLN A 95 -34.62 65.01 0.60
CA GLN A 95 -34.10 64.50 -0.67
C GLN A 95 -32.92 63.53 -0.49
N ALA A 96 -32.13 63.67 0.57
CA ALA A 96 -30.99 62.78 0.90
C ALA A 96 -31.43 61.43 1.54
N ILE A 97 -32.45 61.46 2.39
CA ILE A 97 -32.94 60.28 3.13
C ILE A 97 -33.35 59.12 2.22
N PRO A 98 -34.11 59.31 1.12
CA PRO A 98 -34.51 58.23 0.21
C PRO A 98 -33.32 57.59 -0.50
N GLN A 99 -32.29 58.33 -0.85
CA GLN A 99 -31.08 57.81 -1.50
C GLN A 99 -30.28 56.94 -0.55
N ILE A 100 -30.12 57.40 0.69
CA ILE A 100 -29.45 56.63 1.77
C ILE A 100 -30.19 55.33 2.07
N LYS A 101 -31.53 55.36 2.17
CA LYS A 101 -32.34 54.15 2.33
C LYS A 101 -32.15 53.16 1.18
N LYS A 102 -32.17 53.60 -0.05
CA LYS A 102 -31.94 52.73 -1.22
C LYS A 102 -30.55 52.08 -1.15
N PHE A 103 -29.52 52.86 -0.80
CA PHE A 103 -28.16 52.35 -0.67
C PHE A 103 -28.11 51.27 0.42
N PHE A 104 -28.67 51.48 1.62
CA PHE A 104 -28.70 50.50 2.68
C PHE A 104 -29.45 49.21 2.27
N ILE A 105 -30.57 49.31 1.56
CA ILE A 105 -31.31 48.16 1.07
C ILE A 105 -30.49 47.39 0.04
N GLN A 106 -29.78 48.07 -0.88
CA GLN A 106 -28.91 47.40 -1.85
C GLN A 106 -27.77 46.65 -1.17
N VAL A 107 -27.11 47.27 -0.17
CA VAL A 107 -26.05 46.60 0.63
C VAL A 107 -26.58 45.40 1.35
N LEU A 108 -27.78 45.48 1.94
CA LEU A 108 -28.39 44.36 2.66
C LEU A 108 -28.73 43.21 1.72
N ILE A 109 -29.33 43.50 0.55
CA ILE A 109 -29.66 42.49 -0.47
C ILE A 109 -28.39 41.81 -0.99
N SER A 110 -27.33 42.59 -1.30
CA SER A 110 -26.06 42.06 -1.77
C SER A 110 -25.38 41.18 -0.69
N GLY A 111 -25.47 41.60 0.59
CA GLY A 111 -24.97 40.77 1.72
C GLY A 111 -25.68 39.44 1.83
N VAL A 112 -27.02 39.44 1.77
CA VAL A 112 -27.83 38.21 1.78
C VAL A 112 -27.50 37.31 0.59
N PHE A 113 -27.36 37.90 -0.60
CA PHE A 113 -26.98 37.14 -1.81
C PHE A 113 -25.60 36.46 -1.66
N ILE A 114 -24.61 37.20 -1.15
CA ILE A 114 -23.25 36.65 -0.91
C ILE A 114 -23.33 35.51 0.09
N LEU A 115 -24.10 35.64 1.19
CA LEU A 115 -24.26 34.57 2.20
C LEU A 115 -24.90 33.32 1.60
N ILE A 116 -25.92 33.45 0.77
CA ILE A 116 -26.55 32.32 0.09
C ILE A 116 -25.56 31.66 -0.87
N LEU A 117 -24.87 32.45 -1.67
CA LEU A 117 -23.91 31.95 -2.67
C LEU A 117 -22.76 31.22 -1.97
N THR A 118 -22.17 31.79 -0.94
CA THR A 118 -21.07 31.16 -0.18
C THR A 118 -21.51 29.87 0.52
N SER A 119 -22.75 29.85 1.08
CA SER A 119 -23.34 28.63 1.67
C SER A 119 -23.51 27.52 0.63
N LEU A 120 -24.00 27.83 -0.57
CA LEU A 120 -24.15 26.85 -1.65
C LEU A 120 -22.79 26.30 -2.10
N LEU A 121 -21.81 27.17 -2.32
CA LEU A 121 -20.46 26.77 -2.72
C LEU A 121 -19.80 25.90 -1.65
N LEU A 122 -19.95 26.25 -0.38
CA LEU A 122 -19.42 25.49 0.75
C LEU A 122 -20.07 24.09 0.83
N ASN A 123 -21.38 24.00 0.67
CA ASN A 123 -22.07 22.72 0.66
C ASN A 123 -21.60 21.79 -0.47
N VAL A 124 -21.43 22.33 -1.68
CA VAL A 124 -20.92 21.57 -2.83
C VAL A 124 -19.47 21.12 -2.58
N TRP A 125 -18.65 21.99 -1.98
CA TRP A 125 -17.27 21.65 -1.64
C TRP A 125 -17.20 20.56 -0.60
N ILE A 126 -17.93 20.67 0.51
CA ILE A 126 -18.00 19.64 1.58
C ILE A 126 -18.46 18.29 1.01
N TYR A 127 -19.52 18.33 0.18
CA TYR A 127 -20.03 17.10 -0.43
C TYR A 127 -18.97 16.39 -1.28
N ARG A 128 -18.22 17.15 -2.10
CA ARG A 128 -17.20 16.59 -3.00
C ARG A 128 -15.91 16.18 -2.29
N SER A 129 -15.45 16.98 -1.32
CA SER A 129 -14.17 16.76 -0.64
C SER A 129 -14.27 15.81 0.52
N ILE A 130 -15.42 15.70 1.20
CA ILE A 130 -15.53 14.92 2.44
C ILE A 130 -16.55 13.79 2.28
N ILE A 131 -17.82 14.11 1.96
CA ILE A 131 -18.90 13.13 2.03
C ILE A 131 -18.72 12.03 0.99
N LYS A 132 -18.45 12.38 -0.24
CA LYS A 132 -18.30 11.42 -1.35
C LYS A 132 -17.12 10.45 -1.16
N PRO A 133 -15.92 10.87 -0.73
CA PRO A 133 -14.84 9.93 -0.38
C PRO A 133 -15.19 9.01 0.79
N LEU A 134 -15.83 9.53 1.85
CA LEU A 134 -16.25 8.70 2.99
C LEU A 134 -17.29 7.65 2.61
N ASP A 135 -18.25 7.97 1.75
CA ASP A 135 -19.23 7.00 1.25
C ASP A 135 -18.53 5.88 0.44
N ARG A 136 -17.50 6.23 -0.32
CA ARG A 136 -16.69 5.25 -1.05
C ARG A 136 -15.90 4.35 -0.13
N LEU A 137 -15.25 4.90 0.90
CA LEU A 137 -14.57 4.13 1.93
C LEU A 137 -15.51 3.18 2.65
N LYS A 138 -16.74 3.64 2.97
CA LYS A 138 -17.78 2.81 3.55
C LYS A 138 -18.14 1.63 2.65
N LEU A 139 -18.35 1.87 1.35
CA LEU A 139 -18.64 0.82 0.38
C LEU A 139 -17.47 -0.15 0.23
N ALA A 140 -16.25 0.37 0.16
CA ALA A 140 -15.03 -0.42 0.09
C ALA A 140 -14.87 -1.34 1.31
N THR A 141 -15.13 -0.82 2.52
CA THR A 141 -15.12 -1.61 3.76
C THR A 141 -16.17 -2.73 3.73
N GLN A 142 -17.36 -2.46 3.17
CA GLN A 142 -18.38 -3.49 2.99
C GLN A 142 -17.93 -4.57 2.02
N ASN A 143 -17.31 -4.21 0.90
CA ASN A 143 -16.75 -5.17 -0.05
C ASN A 143 -15.71 -6.09 0.60
N ILE A 144 -14.77 -5.52 1.36
CA ILE A 144 -13.75 -6.30 2.10
C ILE A 144 -14.42 -7.24 3.11
N LYS A 145 -15.44 -6.79 3.84
CA LYS A 145 -16.20 -7.63 4.79
C LYS A 145 -16.77 -8.89 4.14
N TYR A 146 -17.18 -8.80 2.87
CA TYR A 146 -17.72 -9.94 2.11
C TYR A 146 -16.65 -10.68 1.29
N GLY A 147 -15.36 -10.38 1.49
CA GLY A 147 -14.26 -11.04 0.79
C GLY A 147 -14.09 -10.61 -0.67
N ASN A 148 -14.75 -9.56 -1.09
CA ASN A 148 -14.55 -8.98 -2.41
C ASN A 148 -13.44 -7.94 -2.34
N PHE A 149 -12.26 -8.28 -2.84
CA PHE A 149 -11.09 -7.39 -2.93
C PHE A 149 -10.91 -6.79 -4.33
N ASP A 150 -11.73 -7.21 -5.33
CA ASP A 150 -11.59 -6.82 -6.74
C ASP A 150 -12.36 -5.52 -7.05
N PHE A 151 -11.93 -4.44 -6.40
CA PHE A 151 -12.40 -3.09 -6.69
C PHE A 151 -11.21 -2.12 -6.65
N GLU A 152 -11.33 -1.02 -7.40
CA GLU A 152 -10.32 0.04 -7.39
C GLU A 152 -10.80 1.22 -6.55
N MET A 153 -9.90 1.74 -5.71
CA MET A 153 -10.11 3.02 -5.07
C MET A 153 -9.81 4.13 -6.07
N PRO A 154 -10.72 5.10 -6.29
CA PRO A 154 -10.44 6.22 -7.17
C PRO A 154 -9.29 7.06 -6.62
N LYS A 155 -8.51 7.64 -7.54
CA LYS A 155 -7.41 8.54 -7.19
C LYS A 155 -7.86 9.56 -6.15
N SER A 156 -7.17 9.59 -5.04
CA SER A 156 -7.47 10.45 -3.90
C SER A 156 -6.94 11.87 -4.14
N SER A 157 -7.56 12.84 -3.46
CA SER A 157 -7.05 14.21 -3.35
C SER A 157 -5.73 14.26 -2.55
N ASN A 158 -5.01 15.38 -2.64
CA ASN A 158 -3.79 15.63 -1.86
C ASN A 158 -4.12 16.28 -0.52
N ASP A 159 -5.08 15.72 0.22
CA ASP A 159 -5.52 16.16 1.54
C ASP A 159 -5.50 14.99 2.52
N GLU A 160 -5.86 15.22 3.79
CA GLU A 160 -5.88 14.20 4.85
C GLU A 160 -6.84 13.05 4.54
N ILE A 161 -7.94 13.34 3.85
CA ILE A 161 -8.89 12.30 3.40
C ILE A 161 -8.26 11.44 2.29
N GLY A 162 -7.47 12.09 1.44
CA GLY A 162 -6.69 11.41 0.42
C GLY A 162 -5.63 10.47 1.01
N ASP A 163 -4.97 10.87 2.09
CA ASP A 163 -4.01 10.03 2.80
C ASP A 163 -4.70 8.77 3.35
N VAL A 164 -5.83 8.93 4.03
CA VAL A 164 -6.64 7.80 4.52
C VAL A 164 -7.08 6.87 3.38
N CYS A 165 -7.44 7.40 2.23
CA CYS A 165 -7.79 6.57 1.07
C CYS A 165 -6.59 5.77 0.53
N ARG A 166 -5.37 6.35 0.56
CA ARG A 166 -4.13 5.64 0.15
C ARG A 166 -3.78 4.52 1.13
N ASP A 167 -3.80 4.80 2.42
CA ASP A 167 -3.53 3.82 3.47
C ASP A 167 -4.53 2.66 3.41
N PHE A 168 -5.80 2.97 3.13
CA PHE A 168 -6.84 1.97 2.94
C PHE A 168 -6.60 1.10 1.70
N GLU A 169 -6.14 1.69 0.60
CA GLU A 169 -5.80 0.94 -0.62
C GLU A 169 -4.60 0.02 -0.40
N GLU A 170 -3.56 0.49 0.31
CA GLU A 170 -2.42 -0.35 0.70
C GLU A 170 -2.88 -1.53 1.55
N MET A 171 -3.72 -1.28 2.55
CA MET A 171 -4.32 -2.34 3.38
C MET A 171 -5.12 -3.33 2.54
N ARG A 172 -5.94 -2.86 1.57
CA ARG A 172 -6.71 -3.74 0.67
C ARG A 172 -5.81 -4.67 -0.13
N VAL A 173 -4.71 -4.13 -0.70
CA VAL A 173 -3.73 -4.91 -1.48
C VAL A 173 -3.08 -5.99 -0.61
N ILE A 174 -2.68 -5.65 0.61
CA ILE A 174 -2.09 -6.60 1.57
C ILE A 174 -3.10 -7.69 1.92
N LEU A 175 -4.35 -7.31 2.24
CA LEU A 175 -5.41 -8.26 2.58
C LEU A 175 -5.74 -9.19 1.41
N LYS A 176 -5.82 -8.67 0.18
CA LYS A 176 -6.02 -9.47 -1.03
C LYS A 176 -4.94 -10.53 -1.16
N LYS A 177 -3.66 -10.10 -1.10
CA LYS A 177 -2.52 -11.01 -1.16
C LYS A 177 -2.56 -12.07 -0.07
N THR A 178 -2.83 -11.68 1.18
CA THR A 178 -2.92 -12.61 2.31
C THR A 178 -4.05 -13.63 2.12
N ALA A 179 -5.20 -13.20 1.58
CA ALA A 179 -6.32 -14.09 1.30
C ALA A 179 -5.99 -15.08 0.17
N GLU A 180 -5.33 -14.62 -0.90
CA GLU A 180 -4.85 -15.46 -2.00
C GLU A 180 -3.80 -16.48 -1.51
N ASP A 181 -2.82 -16.04 -0.73
CA ASP A 181 -1.80 -16.90 -0.14
C ASP A 181 -2.44 -17.96 0.77
N LYS A 182 -3.43 -17.58 1.59
CA LYS A 182 -4.17 -18.51 2.44
C LYS A 182 -4.95 -19.54 1.62
N LEU A 183 -5.64 -19.09 0.56
CA LEU A 183 -6.39 -19.99 -0.32
C LEU A 183 -5.48 -20.99 -1.02
N ASN A 184 -4.30 -20.56 -1.46
CA ASN A 184 -3.31 -21.43 -2.08
C ASN A 184 -2.76 -22.44 -1.07
N SER A 185 -2.42 -22.00 0.14
CA SER A 185 -2.01 -22.89 1.23
C SER A 185 -3.07 -23.94 1.58
N ASP A 186 -4.36 -23.56 1.66
CA ASP A 186 -5.45 -24.50 1.94
C ASP A 186 -5.65 -25.52 0.78
N LYS A 187 -5.39 -25.12 -0.47
CA LYS A 187 -5.41 -26.05 -1.62
C LYS A 187 -4.25 -27.03 -1.54
N GLU A 188 -3.04 -26.53 -1.28
CA GLU A 188 -1.84 -27.38 -1.12
C GLU A 188 -2.03 -28.40 0.01
N GLU A 189 -2.61 -28.00 1.15
CA GLU A 189 -2.90 -28.90 2.28
C GLU A 189 -3.90 -29.99 1.87
N LYS A 190 -4.96 -29.66 1.15
CA LYS A 190 -5.92 -30.66 0.66
C LYS A 190 -5.31 -31.62 -0.36
N GLU A 191 -4.46 -31.13 -1.23
CA GLU A 191 -3.72 -31.99 -2.18
C GLU A 191 -2.75 -32.91 -1.46
N LEU A 192 -2.07 -32.40 -0.42
CA LEU A 192 -1.22 -33.18 0.48
C LEU A 192 -1.97 -34.38 1.05
N ILE A 193 -3.10 -34.11 1.74
CA ILE A 193 -3.89 -35.17 2.38
C ILE A 193 -4.36 -36.21 1.36
N ARG A 194 -4.77 -35.77 0.16
CA ARG A 194 -5.21 -36.67 -0.90
C ARG A 194 -4.07 -37.57 -1.38
N ASN A 195 -2.90 -36.99 -1.64
CA ASN A 195 -1.74 -37.71 -2.18
C ASN A 195 -1.19 -38.73 -1.14
N ILE A 196 -1.08 -38.30 0.13
CA ILE A 196 -0.68 -39.20 1.25
C ILE A 196 -1.64 -40.36 1.36
N SER A 197 -2.95 -40.10 1.35
CA SER A 197 -3.96 -41.17 1.46
C SER A 197 -3.83 -42.17 0.32
N HIS A 198 -3.55 -41.72 -0.90
CA HIS A 198 -3.31 -42.61 -2.03
C HIS A 198 -2.03 -43.43 -1.88
N ASP A 199 -0.92 -42.79 -1.49
CA ASP A 199 0.39 -43.43 -1.41
C ASP A 199 0.52 -44.41 -0.21
N LEU A 200 -0.26 -44.20 0.85
CA LEU A 200 -0.42 -45.18 1.93
C LEU A 200 -1.38 -46.32 1.56
N LYS A 201 -2.44 -46.08 0.80
CA LYS A 201 -3.42 -47.09 0.43
C LYS A 201 -2.81 -48.14 -0.49
N THR A 202 -1.90 -47.77 -1.39
CA THR A 202 -1.27 -48.66 -2.36
C THR A 202 -0.47 -49.80 -1.70
N PRO A 203 0.52 -49.53 -0.84
CA PRO A 203 1.27 -50.59 -0.14
C PRO A 203 0.38 -51.38 0.84
N LEU A 204 -0.59 -50.71 1.49
CA LEU A 204 -1.53 -51.38 2.39
C LEU A 204 -2.39 -52.43 1.64
N THR A 205 -2.87 -52.10 0.45
CA THR A 205 -3.62 -53.06 -0.40
C THR A 205 -2.75 -54.22 -0.85
N ALA A 206 -1.48 -53.95 -1.17
CA ALA A 206 -0.53 -55.02 -1.53
C ALA A 206 -0.26 -55.92 -0.32
N ILE A 207 0.02 -55.38 0.87
CA ILE A 207 0.21 -56.15 2.11
C ILE A 207 -1.00 -57.05 2.33
N LYS A 208 -2.21 -56.46 2.31
CA LYS A 208 -3.47 -57.23 2.47
C LYS A 208 -3.56 -58.35 1.48
N GLY A 209 -3.33 -58.12 0.18
CA GLY A 209 -3.41 -59.18 -0.84
C GLY A 209 -2.39 -60.32 -0.67
N TYR A 210 -1.14 -60.01 -0.27
CA TYR A 210 -0.14 -61.04 0.00
C TYR A 210 -0.45 -61.83 1.29
N VAL A 211 -0.98 -61.20 2.33
CA VAL A 211 -1.41 -61.89 3.55
C VAL A 211 -2.62 -62.78 3.25
N GLU A 212 -3.64 -62.28 2.54
CA GLU A 212 -4.78 -63.07 2.11
C GLU A 212 -4.33 -64.28 1.26
N GLY A 213 -3.40 -64.05 0.30
CA GLY A 213 -2.84 -65.16 -0.52
C GLY A 213 -2.08 -66.23 0.25
N ILE A 214 -1.51 -65.90 1.41
CA ILE A 214 -0.93 -66.88 2.32
C ILE A 214 -2.05 -67.65 3.07
N LEU A 215 -3.06 -66.92 3.59
CA LEU A 215 -4.16 -67.50 4.36
C LEU A 215 -5.06 -68.39 3.51
N ASP A 216 -5.28 -68.04 2.26
CA ASP A 216 -6.10 -68.83 1.29
C ASP A 216 -5.33 -69.98 0.67
N GLY A 217 -4.07 -70.23 1.05
CA GLY A 217 -3.26 -71.31 0.55
C GLY A 217 -2.75 -71.14 -0.90
N ILE A 218 -2.85 -69.93 -1.46
CA ILE A 218 -2.29 -69.58 -2.78
C ILE A 218 -0.78 -69.67 -2.79
N ALA A 219 -0.16 -69.34 -1.67
CA ALA A 219 1.26 -69.58 -1.40
C ALA A 219 1.44 -71.02 -0.89
N ASP A 220 1.36 -71.94 -1.81
CA ASP A 220 1.31 -73.39 -1.57
C ASP A 220 2.68 -74.04 -1.27
N THR A 221 3.79 -73.32 -1.41
CA THR A 221 5.12 -73.79 -1.10
C THR A 221 5.85 -72.88 -0.11
N PRO A 222 6.80 -73.41 0.72
CA PRO A 222 7.59 -72.62 1.66
C PRO A 222 8.32 -71.48 0.96
N GLU A 223 8.82 -71.67 -0.25
CA GLU A 223 9.52 -70.62 -1.02
C GLU A 223 8.57 -69.49 -1.42
N LYS A 224 7.33 -69.82 -1.85
CA LYS A 224 6.31 -68.81 -2.14
C LYS A 224 5.87 -68.05 -0.90
N GLN A 225 5.66 -68.76 0.21
CA GLN A 225 5.32 -68.14 1.48
C GLN A 225 6.44 -67.17 1.95
N HIS A 226 7.69 -67.59 1.85
CA HIS A 226 8.83 -66.75 2.17
C HIS A 226 8.88 -65.50 1.29
N LYS A 227 8.68 -65.65 -0.03
CA LYS A 227 8.63 -64.56 -0.98
C LYS A 227 7.51 -63.58 -0.65
N TYR A 228 6.30 -64.05 -0.30
CA TYR A 228 5.16 -63.21 0.06
C TYR A 228 5.45 -62.44 1.35
N LEU A 229 6.00 -63.12 2.38
CA LEU A 229 6.41 -62.50 3.66
C LEU A 229 7.50 -61.44 3.46
N MET A 230 8.49 -61.69 2.62
CA MET A 230 9.53 -60.71 2.26
C MET A 230 8.93 -59.49 1.55
N THR A 231 7.93 -59.73 0.66
CA THR A 231 7.25 -58.63 -0.01
C THR A 231 6.43 -57.77 0.96
N VAL A 232 5.75 -58.41 1.94
CA VAL A 232 5.04 -57.71 3.02
C VAL A 232 6.02 -56.87 3.86
N ALA A 233 7.14 -57.46 4.31
CA ALA A 233 8.16 -56.77 5.08
C ALA A 233 8.71 -55.53 4.32
N ASN A 234 9.01 -55.68 3.04
CA ASN A 234 9.47 -54.55 2.22
C ASN A 234 8.41 -53.46 2.08
N LYS A 235 7.12 -53.83 1.96
CA LYS A 235 6.03 -52.84 1.86
C LYS A 235 5.78 -52.10 3.19
N VAL A 236 5.98 -52.77 4.35
CA VAL A 236 5.95 -52.11 5.67
C VAL A 236 7.10 -51.12 5.78
N ASN A 237 8.31 -51.48 5.38
CA ASN A 237 9.46 -50.58 5.38
C ASN A 237 9.26 -49.38 4.45
N ASP A 238 8.63 -49.57 3.28
CA ASP A 238 8.26 -48.48 2.39
C ASP A 238 7.29 -47.50 3.08
N MET A 239 6.30 -48.03 3.85
CA MET A 239 5.35 -47.21 4.59
C MET A 239 6.00 -46.43 5.74
N ASP A 240 6.91 -47.06 6.49
CA ASP A 240 7.66 -46.39 7.58
C ASP A 240 8.43 -45.20 7.04
N LYS A 241 9.14 -45.34 5.90
CA LYS A 241 9.83 -44.24 5.23
C LYS A 241 8.89 -43.12 4.88
N LEU A 242 7.70 -43.41 4.33
CA LEU A 242 6.71 -42.37 4.00
C LEU A 242 6.19 -41.63 5.23
N ILE A 243 5.96 -42.34 6.33
CA ILE A 243 5.52 -41.75 7.61
C ILE A 243 6.61 -40.85 8.19
N ASP A 244 7.87 -41.24 8.13
CA ASP A 244 9.00 -40.45 8.56
C ASP A 244 9.15 -39.16 7.72
N GLU A 245 9.06 -39.28 6.40
CA GLU A 245 9.07 -38.12 5.49
C GLU A 245 7.94 -37.15 5.82
N LEU A 246 6.72 -37.65 6.06
CA LEU A 246 5.56 -36.83 6.41
C LEU A 246 5.74 -36.17 7.80
N THR A 247 6.26 -36.89 8.77
CA THR A 247 6.48 -36.35 10.12
C THR A 247 7.45 -35.18 10.08
N ILE A 248 8.52 -35.30 9.30
CA ILE A 248 9.51 -34.26 9.18
C ILE A 248 8.95 -33.08 8.36
N TYR A 249 8.22 -33.38 7.29
CA TYR A 249 7.52 -32.35 6.53
C TYR A 249 6.62 -31.50 7.45
N SER A 250 5.79 -32.14 8.29
CA SER A 250 4.91 -31.43 9.24
C SER A 250 5.70 -30.58 10.25
N LYS A 251 6.88 -31.03 10.69
CA LYS A 251 7.76 -30.24 11.56
C LYS A 251 8.43 -29.09 10.85
N LEU A 252 8.85 -29.26 9.59
CA LEU A 252 9.48 -28.22 8.75
C LEU A 252 8.50 -27.09 8.40
N ASP A 253 7.27 -27.45 8.06
CA ASP A 253 6.22 -26.47 7.67
C ASP A 253 5.84 -25.55 8.84
N THR A 254 5.91 -26.04 10.07
CA THR A 254 5.61 -25.27 11.28
C THR A 254 6.81 -24.51 11.86
N ASN A 255 7.98 -24.47 11.18
CA ASN A 255 9.24 -23.94 11.71
C ASN A 255 9.61 -24.51 13.11
N ARG A 256 9.17 -25.74 13.40
CA ARG A 256 9.37 -26.41 14.70
C ARG A 256 10.48 -27.46 14.68
N VAL A 257 11.27 -27.54 13.61
CA VAL A 257 12.46 -28.39 13.61
C VAL A 257 13.49 -27.72 14.52
N PRO A 258 13.84 -28.34 15.65
CA PRO A 258 14.93 -27.83 16.45
C PRO A 258 16.24 -28.16 15.73
N TYR A 259 16.73 -27.25 14.87
CA TYR A 259 18.05 -27.43 14.26
C TYR A 259 19.15 -27.32 15.31
N SER A 260 20.10 -28.27 15.25
CA SER A 260 21.32 -28.26 16.07
C SER A 260 22.48 -27.70 15.22
N PHE A 261 22.49 -26.38 14.99
CA PHE A 261 23.56 -25.74 14.21
C PHE A 261 24.91 -25.83 14.93
N ALA A 262 25.90 -26.43 14.27
CA ALA A 262 27.28 -26.56 14.74
C ALA A 262 28.25 -26.15 13.60
N LYS A 263 29.49 -25.83 13.98
CA LYS A 263 30.57 -25.70 13.02
C LYS A 263 30.99 -27.05 12.50
N ILE A 264 30.86 -27.28 11.21
CA ILE A 264 31.18 -28.53 10.55
C ILE A 264 32.36 -28.30 9.61
N ASN A 265 33.44 -29.09 9.77
CA ASN A 265 34.48 -29.18 8.77
C ASN A 265 33.96 -30.02 7.61
N LEU A 266 33.79 -29.41 6.44
CA LEU A 266 33.16 -30.06 5.30
C LEU A 266 33.99 -31.23 4.74
N LYS A 267 35.33 -31.12 4.80
CA LYS A 267 36.14 -32.21 4.30
C LYS A 267 35.92 -33.52 5.11
N ASN A 268 36.06 -33.46 6.43
CA ASN A 268 35.83 -34.61 7.30
C ASN A 268 34.40 -35.12 7.16
N TYR A 269 33.42 -34.21 7.12
CA TYR A 269 32.02 -34.57 7.03
C TYR A 269 31.70 -35.33 5.71
N PHE A 270 32.20 -34.85 4.56
CA PHE A 270 31.96 -35.54 3.30
C PHE A 270 32.83 -36.78 3.11
N ASP A 271 34.05 -36.84 3.69
CA ASP A 271 34.85 -38.05 3.71
C ASP A 271 34.05 -39.18 4.40
N ASP A 272 33.47 -38.92 5.59
CA ASP A 272 32.64 -39.88 6.32
C ASP A 272 31.34 -40.25 5.57
N CYS A 273 30.62 -39.23 5.04
CA CYS A 273 29.40 -39.45 4.25
C CYS A 273 29.63 -40.28 2.99
N CYS A 274 30.70 -39.96 2.24
CA CYS A 274 30.98 -40.64 0.98
C CYS A 274 31.47 -42.10 1.23
N GLU A 275 32.18 -42.38 2.33
CA GLU A 275 32.52 -43.74 2.71
C GLU A 275 31.25 -44.60 2.97
N GLU A 276 30.30 -44.07 3.77
CA GLU A 276 29.04 -44.75 4.07
C GLU A 276 28.18 -44.98 2.81
N ILE A 277 27.98 -43.92 2.02
CA ILE A 277 27.20 -43.99 0.78
C ILE A 277 27.87 -44.88 -0.27
N GLY A 278 29.18 -44.83 -0.37
CA GLY A 278 29.97 -45.64 -1.31
C GLY A 278 29.74 -47.16 -1.12
N MET A 279 29.71 -47.62 0.12
CA MET A 279 29.43 -49.04 0.43
C MET A 279 28.04 -49.46 -0.07
N ASP A 280 27.04 -48.62 0.11
CA ASP A 280 25.67 -48.90 -0.36
C ASP A 280 25.58 -48.90 -1.87
N LEU A 281 26.23 -47.97 -2.55
CA LEU A 281 26.25 -47.85 -4.00
C LEU A 281 26.98 -48.99 -4.69
N GLU A 282 28.06 -49.46 -4.10
CA GLU A 282 28.84 -50.63 -4.62
C GLU A 282 27.98 -51.89 -4.68
N THR A 283 27.08 -52.09 -3.70
CA THR A 283 26.14 -53.24 -3.71
C THR A 283 25.13 -53.18 -4.86
N GLN A 284 24.96 -51.99 -5.46
CA GLN A 284 24.02 -51.71 -6.55
C GLN A 284 24.70 -51.49 -7.91
N ASP A 285 26.01 -51.78 -7.99
CA ASP A 285 26.83 -51.62 -9.21
C ASP A 285 26.87 -50.16 -9.72
N ILE A 286 26.95 -49.20 -8.78
CA ILE A 286 27.03 -47.76 -9.06
C ILE A 286 28.37 -47.22 -8.59
N ASP A 287 29.09 -46.56 -9.48
CA ASP A 287 30.40 -45.95 -9.15
C ASP A 287 30.17 -44.57 -8.46
N LEU A 288 30.81 -44.35 -7.32
CA LEU A 288 30.87 -43.06 -6.66
C LEU A 288 32.24 -42.40 -6.88
N GLU A 289 32.24 -41.19 -7.45
CA GLU A 289 33.41 -40.33 -7.53
C GLU A 289 33.28 -39.16 -6.58
N TYR A 290 34.21 -39.03 -5.64
CA TYR A 290 34.24 -37.91 -4.68
C TYR A 290 35.54 -37.09 -4.91
N ARG A 291 35.36 -35.76 -5.06
CA ARG A 291 36.45 -34.84 -5.24
C ARG A 291 36.27 -33.58 -4.41
N PHE A 292 37.25 -33.27 -3.59
CA PHE A 292 37.24 -32.11 -2.72
C PHE A 292 38.21 -31.08 -3.21
N HIS A 293 37.72 -29.95 -3.77
CA HIS A 293 38.51 -28.87 -4.38
C HIS A 293 38.66 -27.66 -3.46
N ALA A 294 37.99 -27.65 -2.30
CA ALA A 294 38.09 -26.59 -1.31
C ALA A 294 39.29 -26.80 -0.38
N THR A 295 39.57 -25.83 0.50
CA THR A 295 40.60 -25.96 1.51
C THR A 295 40.19 -26.95 2.61
N SER A 296 41.13 -27.70 3.17
CA SER A 296 40.84 -28.73 4.18
C SER A 296 40.28 -28.19 5.48
N ASP A 297 40.40 -26.90 5.74
CA ASP A 297 39.87 -26.16 6.89
C ASP A 297 38.52 -25.48 6.61
N CYS A 298 37.95 -25.75 5.43
CA CYS A 298 36.66 -25.15 5.03
C CYS A 298 35.53 -25.58 5.99
N THR A 299 34.91 -24.61 6.66
CA THR A 299 33.85 -24.83 7.64
C THR A 299 32.58 -24.09 7.28
N VAL A 300 31.42 -24.71 7.61
CA VAL A 300 30.08 -24.13 7.53
C VAL A 300 29.37 -24.25 8.87
N VAL A 301 28.38 -23.40 9.09
CA VAL A 301 27.48 -23.53 10.24
C VAL A 301 26.22 -24.25 9.77
N ALA A 302 26.09 -25.53 10.12
CA ALA A 302 25.01 -26.37 9.65
C ALA A 302 24.58 -27.40 10.74
N ASP A 303 23.44 -28.02 10.52
CA ASP A 303 22.99 -29.20 11.24
C ASP A 303 23.46 -30.45 10.48
N ALA A 304 24.37 -31.23 11.07
CA ALA A 304 24.98 -32.39 10.44
C ALA A 304 23.98 -33.47 10.02
N GLU A 305 22.97 -33.74 10.86
CA GLU A 305 21.93 -34.74 10.57
C GLU A 305 21.04 -34.30 9.40
N GLN A 306 20.65 -33.03 9.40
CA GLN A 306 19.83 -32.51 8.30
C GLN A 306 20.62 -32.41 6.99
N LEU A 307 21.92 -32.07 7.06
CA LEU A 307 22.79 -32.06 5.88
C LEU A 307 22.99 -33.48 5.33
N LYS A 308 23.17 -34.50 6.20
CA LYS A 308 23.21 -35.93 5.79
C LYS A 308 21.94 -36.34 5.08
N ARG A 309 20.79 -35.85 5.58
CA ARG A 309 19.50 -36.10 4.97
C ARG A 309 19.37 -35.46 3.56
N VAL A 310 19.91 -34.26 3.38
CA VAL A 310 19.97 -33.60 2.04
C VAL A 310 20.73 -34.49 1.06
N VAL A 311 21.94 -34.94 1.44
CA VAL A 311 22.77 -35.78 0.59
C VAL A 311 22.07 -37.10 0.28
N ASN A 312 21.55 -37.80 1.30
CA ASN A 312 20.84 -39.06 1.14
C ASN A 312 19.61 -38.98 0.24
N ASN A 313 18.82 -37.88 0.34
CA ASN A 313 17.66 -37.67 -0.54
C ASN A 313 18.06 -37.48 -2.00
N ILE A 314 19.14 -36.73 -2.25
CA ILE A 314 19.63 -36.52 -3.62
C ILE A 314 20.19 -37.81 -4.18
N VAL A 315 21.07 -38.51 -3.44
CA VAL A 315 21.70 -39.76 -3.90
C VAL A 315 20.64 -40.85 -4.10
N SER A 316 19.67 -41.00 -3.18
CA SER A 316 18.56 -41.96 -3.34
C SER A 316 17.72 -41.67 -4.60
N ASN A 317 17.49 -40.40 -4.94
CA ASN A 317 16.84 -40.03 -6.19
C ASN A 317 17.71 -40.39 -7.40
N SER A 318 19.01 -40.11 -7.37
CA SER A 318 19.96 -40.49 -8.43
C SER A 318 19.94 -42.01 -8.68
N VAL A 319 20.03 -42.82 -7.62
CA VAL A 319 19.94 -44.30 -7.71
C VAL A 319 18.61 -44.74 -8.32
N LYS A 320 17.50 -44.18 -7.85
CA LYS A 320 16.14 -44.52 -8.30
C LYS A 320 15.91 -44.24 -9.78
N TYR A 321 16.49 -43.20 -10.31
CA TYR A 321 16.30 -42.76 -11.67
C TYR A 321 17.47 -43.10 -12.59
N MET A 322 18.36 -44.03 -12.20
CA MET A 322 19.39 -44.57 -13.08
C MET A 322 18.81 -45.17 -14.34
N GLN A 323 19.55 -45.06 -15.42
CA GLN A 323 19.16 -45.60 -16.72
C GLN A 323 19.49 -47.09 -16.84
N PRO A 324 18.52 -47.97 -17.09
CA PRO A 324 18.78 -49.39 -17.32
C PRO A 324 19.77 -49.62 -18.46
N GLY A 325 20.73 -50.50 -18.30
CA GLY A 325 21.71 -50.86 -19.35
C GLY A 325 22.95 -49.98 -19.44
N ARG A 326 23.04 -48.94 -18.57
CA ARG A 326 24.24 -48.10 -18.42
C ARG A 326 24.77 -48.28 -16.98
N LYS A 327 26.11 -48.42 -16.81
CA LYS A 327 26.68 -48.44 -15.47
C LYS A 327 26.38 -47.12 -14.78
N GLY A 328 25.79 -47.21 -13.59
CA GLY A 328 25.46 -46.04 -12.79
C GLY A 328 26.73 -45.33 -12.33
N LYS A 329 26.69 -43.99 -12.37
CA LYS A 329 27.78 -43.13 -11.88
C LYS A 329 27.16 -41.95 -11.14
N ILE A 330 27.68 -41.67 -9.94
CA ILE A 330 27.37 -40.49 -9.16
C ILE A 330 28.67 -39.78 -8.84
N SER A 331 28.75 -38.48 -9.01
CA SER A 331 29.89 -37.65 -8.59
C SER A 331 29.45 -36.63 -7.54
N ILE A 332 30.31 -36.41 -6.55
CA ILE A 332 30.18 -35.37 -5.54
C ILE A 332 31.44 -34.51 -5.62
N ASP A 333 31.27 -33.26 -6.02
CA ASP A 333 32.33 -32.28 -6.17
C ASP A 333 32.08 -31.10 -5.23
N ILE A 334 33.11 -30.63 -4.51
CA ILE A 334 32.98 -29.53 -3.55
C ILE A 334 34.00 -28.46 -3.87
N TYR A 335 33.50 -27.26 -4.13
CA TYR A 335 34.31 -26.09 -4.50
C TYR A 335 34.21 -24.98 -3.45
N ASP A 336 35.28 -24.19 -3.39
CA ASP A 336 35.34 -22.97 -2.61
C ASP A 336 35.03 -21.78 -3.52
N GLU A 337 33.90 -21.11 -3.30
CA GLU A 337 33.47 -19.93 -4.08
C GLU A 337 33.37 -18.68 -3.19
N GLY A 338 34.49 -18.29 -2.59
CA GLY A 338 34.58 -17.08 -1.77
C GLY A 338 33.77 -17.17 -0.49
N ASP A 339 32.62 -16.53 -0.40
CA ASP A 339 31.76 -16.53 0.79
C ASP A 339 30.91 -17.80 0.92
N TYR A 340 30.84 -18.62 -0.12
CA TYR A 340 30.03 -19.82 -0.19
C TYR A 340 30.88 -21.05 -0.47
N VAL A 341 30.36 -22.21 -0.07
CA VAL A 341 30.80 -23.50 -0.55
C VAL A 341 29.79 -24.02 -1.53
N HIS A 342 30.24 -24.40 -2.70
CA HIS A 342 29.42 -24.98 -3.76
C HIS A 342 29.59 -26.48 -3.79
N ILE A 343 28.55 -27.21 -3.51
CA ILE A 343 28.46 -28.66 -3.50
C ILE A 343 27.69 -29.07 -4.75
N ILE A 344 28.27 -29.92 -5.57
CA ILE A 344 27.69 -30.43 -6.81
C ILE A 344 27.53 -31.93 -6.66
N ILE A 345 26.32 -32.44 -6.87
CA ILE A 345 26.00 -33.87 -6.89
C ILE A 345 25.41 -34.17 -8.27
N ALA A 346 26.14 -34.93 -9.09
CA ALA A 346 25.74 -35.26 -10.46
C ALA A 346 25.58 -36.75 -10.65
N ASP A 347 24.57 -37.14 -11.41
CA ASP A 347 24.31 -38.52 -11.84
C ASP A 347 24.25 -38.64 -13.35
N ASN A 348 24.40 -39.85 -13.86
CA ASN A 348 24.25 -40.20 -15.26
C ASN A 348 22.92 -40.93 -15.53
N GLY A 349 21.88 -40.60 -14.78
CA GLY A 349 20.55 -41.21 -14.88
C GLY A 349 19.75 -40.78 -16.11
N LYS A 350 18.42 -40.89 -16.00
CA LYS A 350 17.50 -40.57 -17.10
C LYS A 350 17.43 -39.09 -17.45
N GLY A 351 17.89 -38.21 -16.55
CA GLY A 351 17.68 -36.79 -16.67
C GLY A 351 16.23 -36.36 -16.47
N ILE A 352 16.01 -35.06 -16.57
CA ILE A 352 14.74 -34.37 -16.33
C ILE A 352 14.47 -33.44 -17.51
N GLY A 353 13.25 -33.44 -18.04
CA GLY A 353 12.82 -32.53 -19.10
C GLY A 353 12.91 -31.05 -18.68
N MET A 354 13.27 -30.18 -19.62
CA MET A 354 13.50 -28.74 -19.35
C MET A 354 12.26 -28.07 -18.70
N ASP A 355 11.06 -28.48 -19.11
CA ASP A 355 9.80 -27.94 -18.58
C ASP A 355 9.51 -28.42 -17.14
N GLU A 356 10.11 -29.53 -16.71
CA GLU A 356 9.91 -30.13 -15.40
C GLU A 356 10.89 -29.57 -14.34
N ILE A 357 12.09 -29.12 -14.74
CA ILE A 357 13.16 -28.63 -13.83
C ILE A 357 12.67 -27.55 -12.84
N PRO A 358 11.89 -26.55 -13.24
CA PRO A 358 11.40 -25.54 -12.29
C PRO A 358 10.54 -26.09 -11.18
N HIS A 359 9.90 -27.27 -11.40
CA HIS A 359 8.89 -27.87 -10.53
C HIS A 359 9.41 -28.99 -9.65
N ILE A 360 10.62 -29.51 -9.88
CA ILE A 360 11.12 -30.69 -9.12
C ILE A 360 11.26 -30.45 -7.61
N PHE A 361 11.33 -29.20 -7.17
CA PHE A 361 11.38 -28.82 -5.77
C PHE A 361 9.98 -28.47 -5.22
N ASP A 362 8.95 -28.48 -6.08
CA ASP A 362 7.57 -28.26 -5.64
C ASP A 362 7.08 -29.50 -4.86
N ARG A 363 6.23 -29.25 -3.89
CA ARG A 363 5.68 -30.27 -3.01
C ARG A 363 4.85 -31.27 -3.81
N PHE A 364 5.08 -32.58 -3.63
CA PHE A 364 4.35 -33.66 -4.30
C PHE A 364 4.48 -33.66 -5.83
N TYR A 365 5.36 -32.85 -6.36
CA TYR A 365 5.62 -32.87 -7.78
C TYR A 365 6.31 -34.18 -8.17
N ARG A 366 5.79 -34.81 -9.22
CA ARG A 366 6.38 -36.01 -9.82
C ARG A 366 6.20 -35.91 -11.32
N THR A 367 7.26 -36.20 -12.07
CA THR A 367 7.21 -36.24 -13.53
C THR A 367 6.23 -37.30 -14.00
N ASP A 368 5.59 -37.11 -15.14
CA ASP A 368 4.60 -38.07 -15.68
C ASP A 368 5.22 -39.45 -15.88
N SER A 369 6.49 -39.52 -16.27
CA SER A 369 7.25 -40.75 -16.40
C SER A 369 7.45 -41.46 -15.04
N SER A 370 7.56 -40.73 -13.95
CA SER A 370 7.73 -41.28 -12.60
C SER A 370 6.42 -41.73 -11.96
N ARG A 371 5.26 -41.20 -12.38
CA ARG A 371 3.92 -41.67 -11.92
C ARG A 371 3.62 -43.09 -12.36
N ASN A 372 4.12 -43.47 -13.52
CA ASN A 372 3.89 -44.81 -14.12
C ASN A 372 4.97 -45.85 -13.70
N SER A 373 6.01 -45.45 -12.99
CA SER A 373 7.07 -46.36 -12.58
C SER A 373 6.67 -47.16 -11.31
N LYS A 374 6.97 -48.45 -11.31
CA LYS A 374 6.82 -49.35 -10.11
C LYS A 374 7.69 -48.92 -8.91
N GLN A 375 8.59 -47.94 -9.14
CA GLN A 375 9.49 -47.36 -8.15
C GLN A 375 8.87 -46.10 -7.53
N GLY A 376 7.89 -46.28 -6.65
CA GLY A 376 7.17 -45.19 -5.98
C GLY A 376 8.06 -44.20 -5.27
N GLY A 377 7.53 -43.01 -5.00
CA GLY A 377 8.18 -41.94 -4.21
C GLY A 377 7.14 -40.89 -3.88
N SER A 378 7.24 -40.30 -2.68
CA SER A 378 6.27 -39.36 -2.14
C SER A 378 6.22 -38.00 -2.87
N GLY A 379 7.26 -37.63 -3.64
CA GLY A 379 7.43 -36.30 -4.20
C GLY A 379 7.74 -35.22 -3.12
N ILE A 380 8.06 -35.66 -1.90
CA ILE A 380 8.36 -34.76 -0.76
C ILE A 380 9.87 -34.56 -0.61
N GLY A 381 10.69 -35.54 -1.01
CA GLY A 381 12.11 -35.59 -0.75
C GLY A 381 12.87 -34.34 -1.18
N LEU A 382 12.72 -33.88 -2.44
CA LEU A 382 13.38 -32.67 -2.93
C LEU A 382 12.82 -31.38 -2.34
N ALA A 383 11.54 -31.34 -1.98
CA ALA A 383 10.96 -30.21 -1.26
C ALA A 383 11.55 -30.09 0.16
N ILE A 384 11.79 -31.22 0.84
CA ILE A 384 12.51 -31.27 2.13
C ILE A 384 13.95 -30.75 1.95
N VAL A 385 14.65 -31.20 0.90
CA VAL A 385 16.01 -30.76 0.58
C VAL A 385 16.06 -29.25 0.42
N LYS A 386 15.18 -28.67 -0.41
CA LYS A 386 15.07 -27.22 -0.62
C LYS A 386 14.85 -26.48 0.69
N LYS A 387 13.89 -26.92 1.49
CA LYS A 387 13.57 -26.29 2.78
C LYS A 387 14.75 -26.33 3.75
N ILE A 388 15.42 -27.46 3.88
CA ILE A 388 16.61 -27.59 4.76
C ILE A 388 17.70 -26.62 4.29
N ILE A 389 18.00 -26.57 3.00
CA ILE A 389 19.04 -25.69 2.46
C ILE A 389 18.67 -24.21 2.65
N GLU A 390 17.41 -23.83 2.43
CA GLU A 390 16.92 -22.46 2.67
C GLU A 390 17.02 -22.07 4.16
N ASP A 391 16.66 -22.99 5.08
CA ASP A 391 16.79 -22.77 6.52
C ASP A 391 18.26 -22.64 6.97
N HIS A 392 19.19 -23.29 6.23
CA HIS A 392 20.65 -23.09 6.36
C HIS A 392 21.16 -21.86 5.63
N LYS A 393 20.27 -20.96 5.15
CA LYS A 393 20.60 -19.74 4.38
C LYS A 393 21.38 -20.02 3.09
N GLY A 394 21.23 -21.23 2.57
CA GLY A 394 21.80 -21.69 1.31
C GLY A 394 20.86 -21.50 0.13
N LYS A 395 21.29 -21.99 -1.02
CA LYS A 395 20.51 -22.04 -2.25
C LYS A 395 20.71 -23.40 -2.91
N ILE A 396 19.65 -23.96 -3.51
CA ILE A 396 19.69 -25.20 -4.30
C ILE A 396 19.04 -24.96 -5.67
N TRP A 397 19.61 -25.56 -6.71
CA TRP A 397 19.03 -25.64 -8.04
C TRP A 397 19.51 -26.90 -8.76
N ALA A 398 18.91 -27.19 -9.90
CA ALA A 398 19.24 -28.34 -10.72
C ALA A 398 19.50 -27.95 -12.16
N GLU A 399 20.44 -28.67 -12.79
CA GLU A 399 20.67 -28.67 -14.23
C GLU A 399 20.52 -30.10 -14.74
N SER A 400 19.80 -30.32 -15.80
CA SER A 400 19.55 -31.67 -16.31
C SER A 400 19.32 -31.67 -17.81
N VAL A 401 19.74 -32.76 -18.44
CA VAL A 401 19.47 -33.06 -19.82
C VAL A 401 18.87 -34.44 -19.89
N GLU A 402 17.69 -34.56 -20.51
CA GLU A 402 16.98 -35.84 -20.66
C GLU A 402 17.84 -36.86 -21.42
N GLY A 403 18.04 -38.03 -20.85
CA GLY A 403 18.91 -39.10 -21.36
C GLY A 403 20.37 -38.99 -20.96
N GLU A 404 20.85 -37.90 -20.38
CA GLU A 404 22.26 -37.71 -19.98
C GLU A 404 22.45 -37.81 -18.48
N GLY A 405 21.56 -37.19 -17.68
CA GLY A 405 21.60 -37.20 -16.22
C GLY A 405 21.18 -35.89 -15.58
N THR A 406 21.33 -35.80 -14.25
CA THR A 406 20.95 -34.63 -13.44
C THR A 406 22.11 -34.17 -12.58
N THR A 407 22.28 -32.86 -12.49
CA THR A 407 23.26 -32.21 -11.61
C THR A 407 22.53 -31.32 -10.62
N MET A 408 22.67 -31.63 -9.34
CA MET A 408 22.17 -30.83 -8.23
C MET A 408 23.26 -29.93 -7.69
N HIS A 409 22.97 -28.64 -7.57
CA HIS A 409 23.88 -27.62 -7.09
C HIS A 409 23.38 -27.08 -5.75
N ILE A 410 24.26 -27.03 -4.75
CA ILE A 410 23.96 -26.51 -3.42
C ILE A 410 25.02 -25.49 -3.04
N ASN A 411 24.59 -24.28 -2.67
CA ASN A 411 25.45 -23.26 -2.09
C ASN A 411 25.14 -23.12 -0.60
N LEU A 412 26.17 -23.26 0.26
CA LEU A 412 26.08 -23.01 1.69
C LEU A 412 27.02 -21.86 2.07
N LEU A 413 26.57 -21.01 2.99
CA LEU A 413 27.36 -19.90 3.51
C LEU A 413 28.48 -20.44 4.39
N LYS A 414 29.74 -20.01 4.17
CA LYS A 414 30.87 -20.33 5.04
C LYS A 414 30.72 -19.71 6.42
N ASP A 415 31.34 -20.34 7.42
CA ASP A 415 31.49 -19.74 8.74
C ASP A 415 32.51 -18.60 8.67
N MET A 416 31.99 -17.38 8.47
CA MET A 416 32.80 -16.16 8.53
C MET A 416 32.85 -15.63 9.96
N ASP A 417 34.03 -15.20 10.40
CA ASP A 417 34.24 -14.56 11.70
C ASP A 417 33.18 -13.48 11.95
N LYS A 418 32.60 -13.43 13.16
CA LYS A 418 31.46 -12.58 13.55
C LYS A 418 31.49 -11.12 13.08
N ARG A 419 32.66 -10.62 12.67
CA ARG A 419 32.84 -9.25 12.15
C ARG A 419 32.22 -9.02 10.75
N ASN A 420 32.06 -10.06 9.94
CA ASN A 420 31.51 -9.93 8.58
C ASN A 420 29.99 -10.17 8.51
N TYR A 421 29.38 -10.80 9.53
CA TYR A 421 27.94 -11.01 9.59
C TYR A 421 27.13 -9.70 9.64
N ILE A 422 27.64 -8.68 10.32
CA ILE A 422 26.98 -7.36 10.45
C ILE A 422 26.98 -6.60 9.12
N CYS A 423 28.02 -6.72 8.32
CA CYS A 423 28.12 -6.05 7.02
C CYS A 423 27.17 -6.63 5.95
N ILE A 424 26.87 -7.93 6.03
CA ILE A 424 26.00 -8.60 5.04
C ILE A 424 24.51 -8.28 5.30
N GLU A 425 24.10 -8.19 6.57
CA GLU A 425 22.75 -7.79 6.94
C GLU A 425 22.45 -6.31 6.60
N ASP A 426 23.43 -5.41 6.78
CA ASP A 426 23.28 -4.00 6.44
C ASP A 426 23.25 -3.74 4.93
N ASN A 427 23.98 -4.49 4.13
CA ASN A 427 23.94 -4.37 2.66
C ASN A 427 22.62 -4.93 2.09
N ARG A 428 22.09 -6.04 2.61
CA ARG A 428 20.78 -6.57 2.19
C ARG A 428 19.59 -5.67 2.58
N LYS A 429 19.71 -4.89 3.67
CA LYS A 429 18.72 -3.86 4.04
C LYS A 429 18.79 -2.62 3.15
N LYS A 430 19.94 -2.34 2.53
CA LYS A 430 20.11 -1.24 1.56
C LYS A 430 19.64 -1.56 0.15
N GLU A 431 19.69 -2.82 -0.27
CA GLU A 431 19.16 -3.26 -1.58
C GLU A 431 17.63 -3.47 -1.61
N LYS A 432 16.98 -3.47 -0.43
CA LYS A 432 15.50 -3.57 -0.31
C LYS A 432 14.80 -2.24 -0.01
N LYS A 433 15.54 -1.13 -0.03
CA LYS A 433 15.01 0.24 0.01
C LYS A 433 15.12 0.91 -1.36
#